data_71743d367caa1c07e0c2f429ccd1566f
#
_entry.id   71743d367caa1c07e0c2f429ccd1566f
#
_cell.length_a   1.000
_cell.length_b   1.000
_cell.length_c   1.000
_cell.angle_alpha   90.00
_cell.angle_beta   90.00
_cell.angle_gamma   90.00
#
_symmetry.space_group_name_H-M   'P 1'
#
loop_
_entity.id
_entity.type
_entity.pdbx_description
1 polymer ?
#
loop_
_entity_poly.entity_id
_entity_poly.type
_entity_poly.pdbx_seq_one_letter_code
_entity_poly.pdbx_strand_id
1 'polypeptide(L)'
;MKNNLQNKKIYGESRCLMVTIGILLFLLLGIYTGARRGLALQLIHFVGYIISIFIAIFGYRAFSKMIEMYVPFPSYIPGTHLAIFSDGQALGMDQSFYYLFSFIVIMVVNWSIVRLITTVIKEMTNLPIIKQFNTLGGAILGFVFHYVAIFFVLYLVAMIPTDSVQKIFEGHTLANWIVTNTPFFSGIIKMWLFS
;
A
#
# COMPACT_ATOMS: atom_id res chain seq x y z
N MET A 1 32.62 -21.70 -5.01
CA MET A 1 31.37 -21.39 -5.74
C MET A 1 30.11 -21.75 -4.95
N LYS A 2 30.01 -22.93 -4.32
CA LYS A 2 28.85 -23.37 -3.49
C LYS A 2 28.55 -22.44 -2.30
N ASN A 3 29.55 -21.97 -1.55
CA ASN A 3 29.34 -21.10 -0.37
C ASN A 3 28.71 -19.73 -0.72
N ASN A 4 29.03 -19.16 -1.89
CA ASN A 4 28.43 -17.89 -2.34
C ASN A 4 26.95 -18.04 -2.69
N LEU A 5 26.53 -19.16 -3.27
CA LEU A 5 25.13 -19.46 -3.59
C LEU A 5 24.31 -19.70 -2.31
N GLN A 6 24.88 -20.38 -1.34
CA GLN A 6 24.23 -20.66 -0.05
C GLN A 6 24.05 -19.37 0.77
N ASN A 7 25.06 -18.51 0.83
CA ASN A 7 24.94 -17.19 1.46
C ASN A 7 23.86 -16.32 0.79
N LYS A 8 23.83 -16.29 -0.56
CA LYS A 8 22.84 -15.50 -1.32
C LYS A 8 21.41 -15.97 -1.06
N LYS A 9 21.19 -17.28 -0.83
CA LYS A 9 19.89 -17.87 -0.47
C LYS A 9 19.48 -17.48 0.95
N ILE A 10 20.38 -17.58 1.94
CA ILE A 10 20.12 -17.22 3.33
C ILE A 10 19.75 -15.72 3.47
N TYR A 11 20.48 -14.83 2.77
CA TYR A 11 20.15 -13.39 2.76
C TYR A 11 18.80 -13.10 2.09
N GLY A 12 18.40 -13.84 1.08
CA GLY A 12 17.08 -13.71 0.44
C GLY A 12 15.94 -14.12 1.39
N GLU A 13 16.06 -15.27 2.04
CA GLU A 13 15.09 -15.77 3.01
C GLU A 13 14.94 -14.82 4.22
N SER A 14 16.04 -14.28 4.73
CA SER A 14 16.02 -13.34 5.85
C SER A 14 15.30 -12.03 5.50
N ARG A 15 15.48 -11.49 4.30
CA ARG A 15 14.77 -10.29 3.85
C ARG A 15 13.28 -10.53 3.72
N CYS A 16 12.90 -11.65 3.13
CA CYS A 16 11.51 -12.04 2.97
C CYS A 16 10.80 -12.17 4.34
N LEU A 17 11.49 -12.77 5.32
CA LEU A 17 11.01 -12.89 6.70
C LEU A 17 10.82 -11.49 7.34
N MET A 18 11.81 -10.60 7.20
CA MET A 18 11.72 -9.23 7.75
C MET A 18 10.54 -8.46 7.17
N VAL A 19 10.31 -8.54 5.84
CA VAL A 19 9.18 -7.89 5.18
C VAL A 19 7.86 -8.48 5.68
N THR A 20 7.77 -9.79 5.80
CA THR A 20 6.58 -10.47 6.32
C THR A 20 6.26 -10.04 7.74
N ILE A 21 7.27 -9.98 8.62
CA ILE A 21 7.11 -9.49 10.00
C ILE A 21 6.65 -8.03 9.99
N GLY A 22 7.25 -7.18 9.15
CA GLY A 22 6.86 -5.78 9.00
C GLY A 22 5.39 -5.62 8.59
N ILE A 23 4.94 -6.41 7.61
CA ILE A 23 3.53 -6.44 7.17
C ILE A 23 2.61 -6.82 8.34
N LEU A 24 2.92 -7.91 9.05
CA LEU A 24 2.11 -8.38 10.16
C LEU A 24 2.03 -7.35 11.30
N LEU A 25 3.16 -6.74 11.67
CA LEU A 25 3.20 -5.68 12.68
C LEU A 25 2.35 -4.47 12.25
N PHE A 26 2.43 -4.06 10.99
CA PHE A 26 1.64 -2.96 10.47
C PHE A 26 0.14 -3.26 10.50
N LEU A 27 -0.28 -4.48 10.16
CA LEU A 27 -1.68 -4.92 10.25
C LEU A 27 -2.16 -4.99 11.72
N LEU A 28 -1.33 -5.47 12.64
CA LEU A 28 -1.65 -5.48 14.08
C LEU A 28 -1.81 -4.06 14.63
N LEU A 29 -0.97 -3.11 14.21
CA LEU A 29 -1.14 -1.70 14.53
C LEU A 29 -2.47 -1.15 14.01
N GLY A 30 -2.92 -1.59 12.84
CA GLY A 30 -4.23 -1.26 12.28
C GLY A 30 -5.38 -1.72 13.16
N ILE A 31 -5.35 -2.97 13.60
CA ILE A 31 -6.34 -3.54 14.51
C ILE A 31 -6.36 -2.77 15.84
N TYR A 32 -5.20 -2.58 16.44
CA TYR A 32 -5.05 -1.89 17.72
C TYR A 32 -5.56 -0.44 17.68
N THR A 33 -5.13 0.32 16.68
CA THR A 33 -5.53 1.73 16.53
C THR A 33 -7.00 1.86 16.17
N GLY A 34 -7.54 0.95 15.36
CA GLY A 34 -8.95 0.88 15.02
C GLY A 34 -9.82 0.55 16.22
N ALA A 35 -9.43 -0.44 17.02
CA ALA A 35 -10.11 -0.79 18.27
C ALA A 35 -10.17 0.37 19.27
N ARG A 36 -9.06 1.11 19.41
CA ARG A 36 -8.99 2.27 20.31
C ARG A 36 -9.84 3.46 19.84
N ARG A 37 -9.96 3.68 18.54
CA ARG A 37 -10.78 4.76 17.98
C ARG A 37 -12.25 4.44 18.01
N GLY A 38 -12.60 3.18 17.83
CA GLY A 38 -13.98 2.71 17.75
C GLY A 38 -14.62 2.94 16.38
N LEU A 39 -15.76 2.28 16.17
CA LEU A 39 -16.49 2.26 14.91
C LEU A 39 -16.93 3.66 14.44
N ALA A 40 -17.46 4.47 15.37
CA ALA A 40 -17.98 5.81 15.03
C ALA A 40 -16.91 6.71 14.43
N LEU A 41 -15.75 6.83 15.08
CA LEU A 41 -14.64 7.63 14.55
C LEU A 41 -14.06 7.02 13.27
N GLN A 42 -14.09 5.69 13.17
CA GLN A 42 -13.61 5.00 11.98
C GLN A 42 -14.49 5.24 10.76
N LEU A 43 -15.81 5.37 10.95
CA LEU A 43 -16.75 5.75 9.87
C LEU A 43 -16.52 7.19 9.38
N ILE A 44 -16.20 8.12 10.26
CA ILE A 44 -15.82 9.49 9.86
C ILE A 44 -14.54 9.46 9.00
N HIS A 45 -13.54 8.68 9.42
CA HIS A 45 -12.33 8.47 8.61
C HIS A 45 -12.65 7.82 7.26
N PHE A 46 -13.58 6.86 7.22
CA PHE A 46 -13.99 6.18 5.98
C PHE A 46 -14.55 7.16 4.96
N VAL A 47 -15.46 8.06 5.38
CA VAL A 47 -15.97 9.13 4.50
C VAL A 47 -14.83 10.03 4.02
N GLY A 48 -13.92 10.42 4.92
CA GLY A 48 -12.73 11.19 4.55
C GLY A 48 -11.84 10.47 3.53
N TYR A 49 -11.68 9.14 3.62
CA TYR A 49 -10.91 8.36 2.66
C TYR A 49 -11.59 8.27 1.29
N ILE A 50 -12.93 8.14 1.24
CA ILE A 50 -13.67 8.20 -0.02
C ILE A 50 -13.42 9.54 -0.72
N ILE A 51 -13.54 10.65 -0.01
CA ILE A 51 -13.25 12.00 -0.55
C ILE A 51 -11.79 12.07 -1.03
N SER A 52 -10.85 11.53 -0.26
CA SER A 52 -9.43 11.50 -0.61
C SER A 52 -9.15 10.70 -1.89
N ILE A 53 -9.86 9.58 -2.10
CA ILE A 53 -9.76 8.78 -3.33
C ILE A 53 -10.21 9.61 -4.54
N PHE A 54 -11.33 10.32 -4.43
CA PHE A 54 -11.79 11.20 -5.52
C PHE A 54 -10.76 12.29 -5.83
N ILE A 55 -10.23 12.98 -4.82
CA ILE A 55 -9.18 13.99 -5.00
C ILE A 55 -7.95 13.38 -5.69
N ALA A 56 -7.54 12.17 -5.26
CA ALA A 56 -6.40 11.48 -5.83
C ALA A 56 -6.63 11.08 -7.29
N ILE A 57 -7.82 10.56 -7.65
CA ILE A 57 -8.18 10.18 -9.03
C ILE A 57 -8.13 11.39 -9.97
N PHE A 58 -8.54 12.57 -9.54
CA PHE A 58 -8.48 13.78 -10.38
C PHE A 58 -7.10 14.42 -10.40
N GLY A 59 -6.32 14.27 -9.33
CA GLY A 59 -5.05 14.97 -9.16
C GLY A 59 -3.79 14.21 -9.58
N TYR A 60 -3.80 12.86 -9.61
CA TYR A 60 -2.58 12.07 -9.77
C TYR A 60 -1.82 12.35 -11.06
N ARG A 61 -2.50 12.58 -12.20
CA ARG A 61 -1.86 12.85 -13.49
C ARG A 61 -1.11 14.18 -13.53
N ALA A 62 -1.69 15.22 -12.92
CA ALA A 62 -1.04 16.52 -12.84
C ALA A 62 0.16 16.49 -11.89
N PHE A 63 -0.01 15.80 -10.75
CA PHE A 63 1.02 15.68 -9.72
C PHE A 63 2.17 14.77 -10.14
N SER A 64 1.91 13.72 -10.95
CA SER A 64 2.95 12.80 -11.43
C SER A 64 4.03 13.52 -12.26
N LYS A 65 3.64 14.47 -13.11
CA LYS A 65 4.58 15.28 -13.90
C LYS A 65 5.55 16.08 -13.03
N MET A 66 5.08 16.54 -11.89
CA MET A 66 5.92 17.26 -10.92
C MET A 66 6.86 16.29 -10.20
N ILE A 67 6.36 15.12 -9.78
CA ILE A 67 7.16 14.11 -9.07
C ILE A 67 8.26 13.53 -9.95
N GLU A 68 8.00 13.31 -11.23
CA GLU A 68 8.97 12.80 -12.20
C GLU A 68 10.26 13.63 -12.24
N MET A 69 10.18 14.94 -11.98
CA MET A 69 11.35 15.82 -11.92
C MET A 69 12.23 15.62 -10.68
N TYR A 70 11.67 15.07 -9.59
CA TYR A 70 12.35 14.97 -8.29
C TYR A 70 12.69 13.53 -7.87
N VAL A 71 11.93 12.56 -8.34
CA VAL A 71 12.07 11.16 -7.94
C VAL A 71 12.56 10.34 -9.14
N PRO A 72 13.85 9.98 -9.18
CA PRO A 72 14.36 9.14 -10.25
C PRO A 72 13.82 7.71 -10.09
N PHE A 73 13.24 7.16 -11.12
CA PHE A 73 12.84 5.76 -11.19
C PHE A 73 13.86 4.96 -12.02
N PRO A 74 14.35 3.82 -11.55
CA PRO A 74 15.23 2.96 -12.33
C PRO A 74 14.43 2.35 -13.49
N SER A 75 14.67 2.84 -14.71
CA SER A 75 13.98 2.37 -15.91
C SER A 75 14.18 0.88 -16.13
N TYR A 76 13.13 0.22 -16.61
CA TYR A 76 13.19 -1.19 -16.97
C TYR A 76 14.19 -1.41 -18.12
N ILE A 77 15.10 -2.35 -17.94
CA ILE A 77 16.02 -2.82 -18.98
C ILE A 77 15.51 -4.17 -19.47
N PRO A 78 15.31 -4.35 -20.80
CA PRO A 78 14.88 -5.63 -21.36
C PRO A 78 15.76 -6.79 -20.90
N GLY A 79 15.12 -7.84 -20.36
CA GLY A 79 15.80 -8.99 -19.75
C GLY A 79 15.94 -8.93 -18.24
N THR A 80 15.53 -7.85 -17.58
CA THR A 80 15.41 -7.81 -16.11
C THR A 80 14.23 -8.68 -15.66
N HIS A 81 14.47 -9.58 -14.73
CA HIS A 81 13.42 -10.46 -14.20
C HIS A 81 12.46 -9.65 -13.29
N LEU A 82 11.16 -9.69 -13.63
CA LEU A 82 10.09 -9.15 -12.83
C LEU A 82 9.26 -10.29 -12.23
N ALA A 83 9.05 -10.28 -10.90
CA ALA A 83 8.37 -11.37 -10.22
C ALA A 83 6.85 -11.38 -10.45
N ILE A 84 6.24 -10.22 -10.73
CA ILE A 84 4.77 -10.04 -10.79
C ILE A 84 4.28 -9.55 -12.16
N PHE A 85 5.10 -8.74 -12.87
CA PHE A 85 4.71 -8.08 -14.11
C PHE A 85 5.28 -8.80 -15.33
N SER A 86 4.53 -8.79 -16.44
CA SER A 86 5.00 -9.30 -17.73
C SER A 86 5.85 -8.25 -18.46
N ASP A 87 6.68 -8.70 -19.42
CA ASP A 87 7.53 -7.82 -20.23
C ASP A 87 6.71 -6.74 -20.98
N GLY A 88 5.50 -7.06 -21.42
CA GLY A 88 4.60 -6.10 -22.05
C GLY A 88 4.13 -4.98 -21.10
N GLN A 89 3.97 -5.28 -19.82
CA GLN A 89 3.63 -4.30 -18.78
C GLN A 89 4.85 -3.47 -18.35
N ALA A 90 6.03 -4.05 -18.49
CA ALA A 90 7.28 -3.40 -18.14
C ALA A 90 7.61 -2.17 -19.01
N LEU A 91 7.16 -2.16 -20.27
CA LEU A 91 7.38 -1.03 -21.21
C LEU A 91 6.71 0.29 -20.78
N GLY A 92 5.61 0.23 -20.01
CA GLY A 92 4.91 1.41 -19.48
C GLY A 92 5.05 1.59 -17.97
N MET A 93 5.98 0.87 -17.34
CA MET A 93 6.11 0.80 -15.90
C MET A 93 6.55 2.13 -15.28
N ASP A 94 7.40 2.90 -15.95
CA ASP A 94 7.89 4.19 -15.49
C ASP A 94 6.71 5.14 -15.23
N GLN A 95 5.84 5.30 -16.21
CA GLN A 95 4.67 6.16 -16.10
C GLN A 95 3.68 5.64 -15.06
N SER A 96 3.45 4.34 -15.04
CA SER A 96 2.57 3.67 -14.07
C SER A 96 3.09 3.84 -12.64
N PHE A 97 4.41 3.77 -12.44
CA PHE A 97 5.04 4.03 -11.15
C PHE A 97 4.76 5.46 -10.67
N TYR A 98 4.98 6.47 -11.51
CA TYR A 98 4.72 7.86 -11.14
C TYR A 98 3.24 8.14 -10.88
N TYR A 99 2.33 7.50 -11.62
CA TYR A 99 0.90 7.60 -11.37
C TYR A 99 0.53 7.03 -10.00
N LEU A 100 0.98 5.81 -9.70
CA LEU A 100 0.70 5.16 -8.42
C LEU A 100 1.38 5.88 -7.25
N PHE A 101 2.62 6.33 -7.41
CA PHE A 101 3.34 7.09 -6.39
C PHE A 101 2.61 8.40 -6.08
N SER A 102 2.20 9.13 -7.11
CA SER A 102 1.43 10.37 -6.97
C SER A 102 0.10 10.14 -6.26
N PHE A 103 -0.62 9.09 -6.63
CA PHE A 103 -1.86 8.70 -5.98
C PHE A 103 -1.65 8.44 -4.48
N ILE A 104 -0.61 7.67 -4.12
CA ILE A 104 -0.28 7.37 -2.72
C ILE A 104 0.08 8.64 -1.95
N VAL A 105 0.89 9.52 -2.52
CA VAL A 105 1.27 10.79 -1.86
C VAL A 105 0.04 11.66 -1.58
N ILE A 106 -0.84 11.83 -2.57
CA ILE A 106 -2.10 12.58 -2.40
C ILE A 106 -2.95 11.93 -1.30
N MET A 107 -3.07 10.60 -1.29
CA MET A 107 -3.80 9.88 -0.26
C MET A 107 -3.21 10.10 1.14
N VAL A 108 -1.88 10.06 1.30
CA VAL A 108 -1.21 10.29 2.59
C VAL A 108 -1.41 11.73 3.09
N VAL A 109 -1.33 12.71 2.20
CA VAL A 109 -1.57 14.12 2.54
C VAL A 109 -3.02 14.30 3.01
N ASN A 110 -3.99 13.84 2.22
CA ASN A 110 -5.41 13.91 2.59
C ASN A 110 -5.72 13.12 3.86
N TRP A 111 -5.12 11.94 4.04
CA TRP A 111 -5.24 11.16 5.29
C TRP A 111 -4.79 11.98 6.51
N SER A 112 -3.68 12.71 6.38
CA SER A 112 -3.18 13.56 7.46
C SER A 112 -4.17 14.69 7.78
N ILE A 113 -4.77 15.32 6.76
CA ILE A 113 -5.79 16.36 6.92
C ILE A 113 -7.05 15.80 7.60
N VAL A 114 -7.56 14.66 7.12
CA VAL A 114 -8.73 13.99 7.73
C VAL A 114 -8.46 13.63 9.19
N ARG A 115 -7.25 13.18 9.50
CA ARG A 115 -6.85 12.87 10.89
C ARG A 115 -6.84 14.09 11.78
N LEU A 116 -6.37 15.25 11.29
CA LEU A 116 -6.39 16.50 12.04
C LEU A 116 -7.83 16.95 12.32
N ILE A 117 -8.68 16.95 11.29
CA ILE A 117 -10.09 17.33 11.40
C ILE A 117 -10.82 16.43 12.40
N THR A 118 -10.62 15.10 12.31
CA THR A 118 -11.25 14.14 13.23
C THR A 118 -10.78 14.28 14.66
N THR A 119 -9.57 14.72 14.90
CA THR A 119 -9.06 14.98 16.26
C THR A 119 -9.84 16.12 16.91
N VAL A 120 -10.12 17.19 16.16
CA VAL A 120 -10.92 18.34 16.63
C VAL A 120 -12.37 17.92 16.89
N ILE A 121 -12.97 17.19 15.94
CA ILE A 121 -14.38 16.72 16.07
C ILE A 121 -14.56 15.77 17.25
N LYS A 122 -13.59 14.94 17.58
CA LYS A 122 -13.65 13.98 18.68
C LYS A 122 -13.89 14.63 20.03
N GLU A 123 -13.32 15.80 20.26
CA GLU A 123 -13.50 16.55 21.49
C GLU A 123 -14.93 17.11 21.63
N MET A 124 -15.62 17.30 20.51
CA MET A 124 -16.97 17.84 20.46
C MET A 124 -18.09 16.79 20.49
N THR A 125 -17.76 15.51 20.30
CA THR A 125 -18.79 14.47 20.06
C THR A 125 -18.71 13.35 21.08
N ASN A 126 -19.55 13.38 22.11
CA ASN A 126 -19.82 12.24 22.99
C ASN A 126 -20.91 11.36 22.36
N LEU A 127 -20.56 10.51 21.39
CA LEU A 127 -21.52 9.58 20.76
C LEU A 127 -21.70 8.36 21.69
N PRO A 128 -22.91 8.13 22.23
CA PRO A 128 -23.21 6.95 23.06
C PRO A 128 -23.39 5.73 22.16
N ILE A 129 -22.32 5.00 21.89
CA ILE A 129 -22.37 3.71 21.19
C ILE A 129 -22.02 2.60 22.17
N ILE A 130 -22.69 1.45 22.05
CA ILE A 130 -22.43 0.27 22.86
C ILE A 130 -20.95 -0.09 22.74
N LYS A 131 -20.21 -0.02 23.84
CA LYS A 131 -18.74 -0.04 23.89
C LYS A 131 -18.12 -1.25 23.17
N GLN A 132 -18.72 -2.43 23.30
CA GLN A 132 -18.19 -3.66 22.69
C GLN A 132 -18.29 -3.66 21.16
N PHE A 133 -19.45 -3.32 20.60
CA PHE A 133 -19.64 -3.22 19.14
C PHE A 133 -18.79 -2.13 18.52
N ASN A 134 -18.62 -1.02 19.25
CA ASN A 134 -17.78 0.07 18.80
C ASN A 134 -16.31 -0.35 18.69
N THR A 135 -15.79 -1.10 19.66
CA THR A 135 -14.40 -1.56 19.66
C THR A 135 -14.13 -2.61 18.57
N LEU A 136 -15.01 -3.61 18.44
CA LEU A 136 -14.85 -4.68 17.45
C LEU A 136 -14.99 -4.16 16.02
N GLY A 137 -16.00 -3.34 15.75
CA GLY A 137 -16.20 -2.72 14.44
C GLY A 137 -15.04 -1.79 14.07
N GLY A 138 -14.51 -1.04 15.04
CA GLY A 138 -13.32 -0.23 14.86
C GLY A 138 -12.08 -1.06 14.52
N ALA A 139 -11.88 -2.19 15.18
CA ALA A 139 -10.76 -3.11 14.91
C ALA A 139 -10.81 -3.66 13.47
N ILE A 140 -11.99 -4.11 13.03
CA ILE A 140 -12.20 -4.65 11.67
C ILE A 140 -11.90 -3.57 10.62
N LEU A 141 -12.50 -2.39 10.74
CA LEU A 141 -12.24 -1.30 9.80
C LEU A 141 -10.78 -0.84 9.84
N GLY A 142 -10.17 -0.82 11.02
CA GLY A 142 -8.75 -0.51 11.18
C GLY A 142 -7.86 -1.50 10.44
N PHE A 143 -8.16 -2.80 10.53
CA PHE A 143 -7.47 -3.84 9.75
C PHE A 143 -7.63 -3.60 8.23
N VAL A 144 -8.87 -3.40 7.75
CA VAL A 144 -9.16 -3.20 6.32
C VAL A 144 -8.39 -2.00 5.75
N PHE A 145 -8.37 -0.87 6.47
CA PHE A 145 -7.65 0.32 5.99
C PHE A 145 -6.14 0.12 5.93
N HIS A 146 -5.56 -0.54 6.93
CA HIS A 146 -4.12 -0.84 6.91
C HIS A 146 -3.78 -1.90 5.86
N TYR A 147 -4.67 -2.86 5.61
CA TYR A 147 -4.51 -3.84 4.54
C TYR A 147 -4.51 -3.19 3.16
N VAL A 148 -5.45 -2.28 2.89
CA VAL A 148 -5.48 -1.52 1.63
C VAL A 148 -4.24 -0.63 1.49
N ALA A 149 -3.82 0.03 2.57
CA ALA A 149 -2.62 0.86 2.55
C ALA A 149 -1.35 0.05 2.23
N ILE A 150 -1.16 -1.11 2.88
CA ILE A 150 0.01 -1.95 2.61
C ILE A 150 -0.04 -2.56 1.20
N PHE A 151 -1.22 -2.88 0.67
CA PHE A 151 -1.41 -3.34 -0.70
C PHE A 151 -0.85 -2.31 -1.70
N PHE A 152 -1.23 -1.03 -1.59
CA PHE A 152 -0.74 0.02 -2.49
C PHE A 152 0.77 0.22 -2.37
N VAL A 153 1.31 0.19 -1.15
CA VAL A 153 2.76 0.30 -0.93
C VAL A 153 3.51 -0.87 -1.53
N LEU A 154 3.05 -2.10 -1.30
CA LEU A 154 3.68 -3.30 -1.87
C LEU A 154 3.57 -3.31 -3.40
N TYR A 155 2.44 -2.88 -3.96
CA TYR A 155 2.27 -2.79 -5.40
C TYR A 155 3.27 -1.80 -6.02
N LEU A 156 3.46 -0.63 -5.39
CA LEU A 156 4.45 0.36 -5.80
C LEU A 156 5.88 -0.20 -5.73
N VAL A 157 6.22 -0.88 -4.63
CA VAL A 157 7.53 -1.50 -4.44
C VAL A 157 7.77 -2.60 -5.47
N ALA A 158 6.75 -3.41 -5.81
CA ALA A 158 6.85 -4.46 -6.81
C ALA A 158 7.18 -3.95 -8.22
N MET A 159 6.89 -2.68 -8.51
CA MET A 159 7.22 -2.05 -9.80
C MET A 159 8.71 -1.70 -9.93
N ILE A 160 9.49 -1.70 -8.85
CA ILE A 160 10.92 -1.34 -8.88
C ILE A 160 11.73 -2.50 -9.48
N PRO A 161 12.34 -2.36 -10.68
CA PRO A 161 13.00 -3.44 -11.39
C PRO A 161 14.43 -3.68 -10.89
N THR A 162 14.59 -3.92 -9.59
CA THR A 162 15.88 -4.26 -8.99
C THR A 162 15.84 -5.66 -8.39
N ASP A 163 16.89 -6.47 -8.61
CA ASP A 163 16.97 -7.85 -8.11
C ASP A 163 16.68 -7.98 -6.61
N SER A 164 17.14 -7.02 -5.83
CA SER A 164 16.94 -7.02 -4.38
C SER A 164 15.49 -6.87 -3.98
N VAL A 165 14.71 -6.11 -4.75
CA VAL A 165 13.28 -5.88 -4.52
C VAL A 165 12.47 -7.04 -5.09
N GLN A 166 12.78 -7.49 -6.31
CA GLN A 166 12.04 -8.57 -6.96
C GLN A 166 12.08 -9.88 -6.16
N LYS A 167 13.19 -10.18 -5.47
CA LYS A 167 13.30 -11.33 -4.57
C LYS A 167 12.29 -11.33 -3.41
N ILE A 168 11.79 -10.17 -2.99
CA ILE A 168 10.76 -10.08 -1.95
C ILE A 168 9.44 -10.69 -2.45
N PHE A 169 9.20 -10.60 -3.76
CA PHE A 169 7.98 -11.07 -4.42
C PHE A 169 8.13 -12.42 -5.10
N GLU A 170 9.34 -13.01 -5.14
CA GLU A 170 9.57 -14.34 -5.68
C GLU A 170 8.96 -15.43 -4.79
N GLY A 171 8.34 -16.43 -5.40
CA GLY A 171 7.73 -17.56 -4.69
C GLY A 171 6.44 -17.22 -3.94
N HIS A 172 6.13 -18.01 -2.90
CA HIS A 172 4.89 -17.89 -2.11
C HIS A 172 5.05 -16.96 -0.90
N THR A 173 5.57 -15.77 -1.10
CA THR A 173 5.72 -14.79 -0.01
C THR A 173 4.39 -14.10 0.31
N LEU A 174 4.23 -13.63 1.56
CA LEU A 174 3.05 -12.85 1.95
C LEU A 174 2.91 -11.58 1.09
N ALA A 175 4.02 -10.93 0.74
CA ALA A 175 4.02 -9.75 -0.12
C ALA A 175 3.49 -10.08 -1.53
N ASN A 176 3.95 -11.18 -2.14
CA ASN A 176 3.44 -11.65 -3.43
C ASN A 176 1.93 -11.95 -3.33
N TRP A 177 1.52 -12.70 -2.33
CA TRP A 177 0.11 -13.06 -2.14
C TRP A 177 -0.80 -11.83 -2.02
N ILE A 178 -0.40 -10.83 -1.24
CA ILE A 178 -1.17 -9.58 -1.10
C ILE A 178 -1.31 -8.88 -2.45
N VAL A 179 -0.23 -8.73 -3.22
CA VAL A 179 -0.26 -8.00 -4.50
C VAL A 179 -1.05 -8.73 -5.57
N THR A 180 -0.96 -10.07 -5.63
CA THR A 180 -1.57 -10.87 -6.70
C THR A 180 -3.00 -11.30 -6.40
N ASN A 181 -3.32 -11.58 -5.14
CA ASN A 181 -4.57 -12.24 -4.75
C ASN A 181 -5.53 -11.35 -3.94
N THR A 182 -5.29 -10.05 -3.81
CA THR A 182 -6.26 -9.17 -3.15
C THR A 182 -7.50 -9.01 -4.01
N PRO A 183 -8.68 -9.49 -3.52
CA PRO A 183 -9.93 -9.43 -4.28
C PRO A 183 -10.27 -7.97 -4.64
N PHE A 184 -10.78 -7.74 -5.84
CA PHE A 184 -11.11 -6.47 -6.46
C PHE A 184 -9.90 -5.58 -6.78
N PHE A 185 -8.98 -5.34 -5.84
CA PHE A 185 -7.90 -4.38 -6.01
C PHE A 185 -6.84 -4.84 -7.02
N SER A 186 -6.42 -6.11 -7.00
CA SER A 186 -5.38 -6.61 -7.92
C SER A 186 -5.79 -6.51 -9.39
N GLY A 187 -7.07 -6.74 -9.71
CA GLY A 187 -7.60 -6.59 -11.07
C GLY A 187 -7.78 -5.15 -11.49
N ILE A 188 -8.42 -4.34 -10.64
CA ILE A 188 -8.72 -2.93 -10.92
C ILE A 188 -7.44 -2.13 -11.13
N ILE A 189 -6.43 -2.33 -10.29
CA ILE A 189 -5.18 -1.57 -10.37
C ILE A 189 -4.38 -1.92 -11.63
N LYS A 190 -4.39 -3.19 -12.05
CA LYS A 190 -3.77 -3.59 -13.32
C LYS A 190 -4.44 -2.91 -14.52
N MET A 191 -5.76 -2.92 -14.58
CA MET A 191 -6.50 -2.22 -15.64
C MET A 191 -6.22 -0.72 -15.62
N TRP A 192 -6.23 -0.10 -14.44
CA TRP A 192 -6.04 1.34 -14.31
C TRP A 192 -4.63 1.82 -14.70
N LEU A 193 -3.60 1.04 -14.39
CA LEU A 193 -2.20 1.45 -14.63
C LEU A 193 -1.67 1.06 -16.01
N PHE A 194 -2.20 0.01 -16.63
CA PHE A 194 -1.66 -0.57 -17.87
C PHE A 194 -2.69 -0.62 -19.03
N SER A 195 -3.80 0.13 -18.91
CA SER A 195 -4.78 0.30 -20.00
C SER A 195 -4.47 1.61 -20.82
#